data_9c2614de76fa08a837e9991c25b9caab
#
_entry.id   9c2614de76fa08a837e9991c25b9caab
#
_cell.length_a   1.000
_cell.length_b   1.000
_cell.length_c   1.000
_cell.angle_alpha   90.00
_cell.angle_beta   90.00
_cell.angle_gamma   90.00
#
_symmetry.space_group_name_H-M   'P 1'
#
loop_
_entity.id
_entity.type
_entity.pdbx_description
1 polymer ?
#
loop_
_entity_poly.entity_id
_entity_poly.type
_entity_poly.pdbx_seq_one_letter_code
_entity_poly.pdbx_strand_id
1 'polypeptide(L)'
;MLAVDEGADHSALLELNDVYIRSVETSDVARFKDILAEDFHCALSDGSLLDKAGFLDHVARTSALSTLQAHDVQVRLLGDFAIIHARTSFRTPEGRLGSSRYTDVWARRSGRWRAVAAHVTRY
;
A
#
# COMPACT_ATOMS: atom_id res chain seq x y z
N MET A 1 -17.10 24.96 -10.84
CA MET A 1 -16.52 23.99 -9.89
C MET A 1 -16.82 22.57 -10.36
N LEU A 2 -15.80 21.76 -10.43
CA LEU A 2 -15.99 20.37 -10.80
C LEU A 2 -16.51 19.60 -9.60
N ALA A 3 -17.53 18.80 -9.80
CA ALA A 3 -18.04 17.91 -8.77
C ALA A 3 -17.00 16.83 -8.49
N VAL A 4 -16.82 16.49 -7.22
CA VAL A 4 -15.98 15.37 -6.82
C VAL A 4 -16.75 14.08 -7.14
N ASP A 5 -16.16 13.23 -7.96
CA ASP A 5 -16.74 11.91 -8.25
C ASP A 5 -16.19 10.91 -7.26
N GLU A 6 -16.88 10.77 -6.13
CA GLU A 6 -16.46 9.84 -5.08
C GLU A 6 -16.49 8.40 -5.54
N GLY A 7 -17.40 8.04 -6.45
CA GLY A 7 -17.45 6.69 -7.01
C GLY A 7 -16.22 6.37 -7.85
N ALA A 8 -15.80 7.31 -8.70
CA ALA A 8 -14.60 7.14 -9.51
C ALA A 8 -13.35 7.12 -8.65
N ASP A 9 -13.27 7.97 -7.62
CA ASP A 9 -12.15 8.00 -6.68
C ASP A 9 -12.07 6.69 -5.89
N HIS A 10 -13.19 6.20 -5.41
CA HIS A 10 -13.25 4.94 -4.68
C HIS A 10 -12.74 3.79 -5.54
N SER A 11 -13.20 3.70 -6.80
CA SER A 11 -12.77 2.66 -7.73
C SER A 11 -11.27 2.77 -8.05
N ALA A 12 -10.77 3.99 -8.27
CA ALA A 12 -9.36 4.22 -8.54
C ALA A 12 -8.49 3.76 -7.36
N LEU A 13 -8.92 4.05 -6.14
CA LEU A 13 -8.18 3.67 -4.93
C LEU A 13 -8.21 2.17 -4.68
N LEU A 14 -9.32 1.49 -4.98
CA LEU A 14 -9.37 0.03 -4.92
C LEU A 14 -8.40 -0.60 -5.91
N GLU A 15 -8.32 -0.05 -7.13
CA GLU A 15 -7.35 -0.48 -8.14
C GLU A 15 -5.91 -0.26 -7.66
N LEU A 16 -5.63 0.91 -7.11
CA LEU A 16 -4.30 1.24 -6.60
C LEU A 16 -3.93 0.35 -5.41
N ASN A 17 -4.89 0.03 -4.55
CA ASN A 17 -4.65 -0.92 -3.47
C ASN A 17 -4.24 -2.29 -4.01
N ASP A 18 -4.90 -2.76 -5.05
CA ASP A 18 -4.56 -4.03 -5.68
C ASP A 18 -3.17 -3.98 -6.32
N VAL A 19 -2.85 -2.89 -7.01
CA VAL A 19 -1.51 -2.67 -7.57
C VAL A 19 -0.45 -2.70 -6.46
N TYR A 20 -0.71 -2.05 -5.33
CA TYR A 20 0.21 -2.02 -4.19
C TYR A 20 0.46 -3.46 -3.67
N ILE A 21 -0.62 -4.22 -3.43
CA ILE A 21 -0.52 -5.59 -2.93
C ILE A 21 0.23 -6.50 -3.92
N ARG A 22 -0.09 -6.41 -5.22
CA ARG A 22 0.62 -7.17 -6.25
C ARG A 22 2.10 -6.79 -6.33
N SER A 23 2.41 -5.51 -6.13
CA SER A 23 3.80 -5.03 -6.14
C SER A 23 4.60 -5.55 -4.94
N VAL A 24 3.96 -5.70 -3.78
CA VAL A 24 4.59 -6.37 -2.63
C VAL A 24 4.87 -7.83 -2.98
N GLU A 25 3.88 -8.53 -3.52
CA GLU A 25 3.98 -9.95 -3.83
C GLU A 25 5.08 -10.23 -4.86
N THR A 26 5.22 -9.36 -5.86
CA THR A 26 6.18 -9.55 -6.95
C THR A 26 7.48 -8.78 -6.76
N SER A 27 7.64 -8.04 -5.66
CA SER A 27 8.81 -7.17 -5.41
C SER A 27 9.03 -6.17 -6.56
N ASP A 28 7.95 -5.54 -7.00
CA ASP A 28 7.95 -4.65 -8.17
C ASP A 28 8.39 -3.24 -7.80
N VAL A 29 9.70 -3.02 -7.75
CA VAL A 29 10.30 -1.74 -7.37
C VAL A 29 9.88 -0.62 -8.35
N ALA A 30 9.85 -0.92 -9.65
CA ALA A 30 9.49 0.08 -10.66
C ALA A 30 8.07 0.58 -10.47
N ARG A 31 7.13 -0.31 -10.15
CA ARG A 31 5.74 0.06 -9.90
C ARG A 31 5.63 0.90 -8.64
N PHE A 32 6.33 0.52 -7.58
CA PHE A 32 6.35 1.31 -6.34
C PHE A 32 6.92 2.71 -6.56
N LYS A 33 7.95 2.86 -7.39
CA LYS A 33 8.47 4.19 -7.73
C LYS A 33 7.39 5.10 -8.29
N ASP A 34 6.48 4.55 -9.08
CA ASP A 34 5.41 5.30 -9.73
C ASP A 34 4.28 5.65 -8.75
N ILE A 35 3.86 4.73 -7.91
CA ILE A 35 2.67 4.93 -7.05
C ILE A 35 2.98 5.56 -5.70
N LEU A 36 4.25 5.61 -5.28
CA LEU A 36 4.62 6.24 -4.01
C LEU A 36 5.00 7.71 -4.23
N ALA A 37 4.52 8.57 -3.33
CA ALA A 37 4.90 9.97 -3.33
C ALA A 37 6.37 10.12 -2.89
N GLU A 38 7.01 11.23 -3.28
CA GLU A 38 8.41 11.47 -2.91
C GLU A 38 8.61 11.56 -1.40
N ASP A 39 7.60 12.05 -0.69
CA ASP A 39 7.62 12.18 0.78
C ASP A 39 7.01 10.97 1.51
N PHE A 40 6.90 9.84 0.83
CA PHE A 40 6.34 8.61 1.40
C PHE A 40 7.15 8.10 2.60
N HIS A 41 6.44 7.65 3.63
CA HIS A 41 7.03 6.97 4.78
C HIS A 41 6.24 5.69 5.07
N CYS A 42 6.96 4.65 5.50
CA CYS A 42 6.36 3.37 5.87
C CYS A 42 6.89 2.91 7.22
N ALA A 43 5.98 2.62 8.14
CA ALA A 43 6.31 1.97 9.40
C ALA A 43 6.09 0.46 9.27
N LEU A 44 7.11 -0.32 9.57
CA LEU A 44 7.08 -1.78 9.51
C LEU A 44 6.81 -2.39 10.88
N SER A 45 6.44 -3.67 10.87
CA SER A 45 6.11 -4.42 12.09
C SER A 45 7.27 -4.50 13.08
N ASP A 46 8.50 -4.42 12.62
CA ASP A 46 9.69 -4.45 13.48
C ASP A 46 10.02 -3.11 14.13
N GLY A 47 9.20 -2.09 13.88
CA GLY A 47 9.40 -0.74 14.40
C GLY A 47 10.22 0.17 13.49
N SER A 48 10.71 -0.34 12.34
CA SER A 48 11.46 0.49 11.40
C SER A 48 10.55 1.53 10.76
N LEU A 49 11.08 2.72 10.55
CA LEU A 49 10.42 3.76 9.77
C LEU A 49 11.28 4.05 8.55
N LEU A 50 10.75 3.79 7.37
CA LEU A 50 11.47 3.93 6.11
C LEU A 50 10.90 5.10 5.30
N ASP A 51 11.79 5.88 4.67
CA ASP A 51 11.38 6.81 3.63
C ASP A 51 11.21 6.06 2.31
N LYS A 52 10.88 6.78 1.22
CA LYS A 52 10.66 6.15 -0.07
C LYS A 52 11.88 5.33 -0.52
N ALA A 53 13.06 5.91 -0.46
CA ALA A 53 14.29 5.22 -0.88
C ALA A 53 14.54 3.96 -0.05
N GLY A 54 14.37 4.06 1.26
CA GLY A 54 14.53 2.91 2.17
C GLY A 54 13.50 1.83 1.91
N PHE A 55 12.26 2.22 1.62
CA PHE A 55 11.20 1.26 1.31
C PHE A 55 11.47 0.52 -0.01
N LEU A 56 11.90 1.25 -1.04
CA LEU A 56 12.23 0.63 -2.33
C LEU A 56 13.38 -0.36 -2.19
N ASP A 57 14.38 -0.01 -1.40
CA ASP A 57 15.51 -0.91 -1.11
C ASP A 57 15.04 -2.15 -0.34
N HIS A 58 14.15 -1.96 0.63
CA HIS A 58 13.55 -3.06 1.38
C HIS A 58 12.79 -4.02 0.46
N VAL A 59 11.95 -3.49 -0.43
CA VAL A 59 11.19 -4.28 -1.41
C VAL A 59 12.13 -5.08 -2.32
N ALA A 60 13.22 -4.44 -2.78
CA ALA A 60 14.18 -5.10 -3.67
C ALA A 60 14.88 -6.29 -3.01
N ARG A 61 15.07 -6.24 -1.68
CA ARG A 61 15.80 -7.26 -0.94
C ARG A 61 14.93 -8.30 -0.25
N THR A 62 13.63 -8.03 -0.12
CA THR A 62 12.73 -8.92 0.60
C THR A 62 12.27 -10.05 -0.31
N SER A 63 12.33 -11.27 0.21
CA SER A 63 11.79 -12.44 -0.51
C SER A 63 10.29 -12.28 -0.73
N ALA A 64 9.85 -12.62 -1.91
CA ALA A 64 8.44 -12.53 -2.27
C ALA A 64 7.59 -13.41 -1.36
N LEU A 65 6.47 -12.86 -0.89
CA LEU A 65 5.43 -13.60 -0.20
C LEU A 65 4.53 -14.24 -1.25
N SER A 66 4.14 -15.47 -1.05
CA SER A 66 3.22 -16.12 -1.99
C SER A 66 1.78 -16.02 -1.48
N THR A 67 0.82 -16.09 -2.39
CA THR A 67 -0.62 -16.06 -2.10
C THR A 67 -1.02 -14.86 -1.22
N LEU A 68 -0.41 -13.70 -1.48
CA LEU A 68 -0.74 -12.48 -0.76
C LEU A 68 -2.11 -11.99 -1.17
N GLN A 69 -3.02 -11.90 -0.22
CA GLN A 69 -4.40 -11.45 -0.45
C GLN A 69 -4.79 -10.41 0.56
N ALA A 70 -5.52 -9.39 0.10
CA ALA A 70 -6.12 -8.39 0.97
C ALA A 70 -7.57 -8.78 1.28
N HIS A 71 -7.96 -8.58 2.52
CA HIS A 71 -9.31 -8.86 3.01
C HIS A 71 -9.86 -7.65 3.75
N ASP A 72 -11.18 -7.50 3.72
CA ASP A 72 -11.87 -6.44 4.46
C ASP A 72 -11.34 -5.05 4.10
N VAL A 73 -11.10 -4.84 2.81
CA VAL A 73 -10.58 -3.57 2.30
C VAL A 73 -11.62 -2.47 2.50
N GLN A 74 -11.24 -1.44 3.22
CA GLN A 74 -12.10 -0.29 3.50
C GLN A 74 -11.41 0.99 3.04
N VAL A 75 -12.03 1.71 2.12
CA VAL A 75 -11.54 2.99 1.61
C VAL A 75 -12.34 4.10 2.27
N ARG A 76 -11.63 5.04 2.89
CA ARG A 76 -12.22 6.25 3.48
C ARG A 76 -11.74 7.45 2.68
N LEU A 77 -12.66 8.13 2.00
CA LEU A 77 -12.36 9.34 1.23
C LEU A 77 -12.47 10.56 2.12
N LEU A 78 -11.43 11.38 2.14
CA LEU A 78 -11.33 12.58 2.98
C LEU A 78 -10.85 13.75 2.11
N GLY A 79 -11.63 14.12 1.08
CA GLY A 79 -11.25 15.15 0.12
C GLY A 79 -10.11 14.68 -0.77
N ASP A 80 -8.98 15.37 -0.74
CA ASP A 80 -7.79 15.00 -1.51
C ASP A 80 -6.89 13.99 -0.81
N PHE A 81 -7.40 13.39 0.27
CA PHE A 81 -6.75 12.29 0.97
C PHE A 81 -7.69 11.11 1.04
N ALA A 82 -7.12 9.93 1.18
CA ALA A 82 -7.87 8.72 1.45
C ALA A 82 -7.07 7.83 2.37
N ILE A 83 -7.79 7.08 3.21
CA ILE A 83 -7.18 6.08 4.07
C ILE A 83 -7.73 4.73 3.66
N ILE A 84 -6.85 3.76 3.46
CA ILE A 84 -7.24 2.39 3.17
C ILE A 84 -6.81 1.52 4.34
N HIS A 85 -7.77 0.81 4.91
CA HIS A 85 -7.56 -0.18 5.95
C HIS A 85 -7.82 -1.57 5.36
N ALA A 86 -6.99 -2.54 5.71
CA ALA A 86 -7.24 -3.91 5.31
C ALA A 86 -6.44 -4.89 6.17
N ARG A 87 -6.79 -6.15 6.03
CA ARG A 87 -6.07 -7.29 6.55
C ARG A 87 -5.43 -8.03 5.39
N THR A 88 -4.27 -8.65 5.60
CA THR A 88 -3.67 -9.52 4.60
C THR A 88 -3.48 -10.92 5.14
N SER A 89 -3.53 -11.88 4.22
CA SER A 89 -3.07 -13.23 4.47
C SER A 89 -2.02 -13.60 3.42
N PHE A 90 -1.04 -14.41 3.81
CA PHE A 90 0.04 -14.79 2.91
C PHE A 90 0.72 -16.06 3.41
N ARG A 91 1.59 -16.62 2.56
CA ARG A 91 2.51 -17.68 2.96
C ARG A 91 3.92 -17.13 2.92
N THR A 92 4.70 -17.48 3.95
CA THR A 92 6.13 -17.17 4.00
C THR A 92 6.89 -18.10 3.07
N PRO A 93 8.17 -17.81 2.74
CA PRO A 93 9.01 -18.74 1.96
C PRO A 93 9.10 -20.12 2.57
N GLU A 94 8.96 -20.25 3.90
CA GLU A 94 8.98 -21.52 4.61
C GLU A 94 7.63 -22.24 4.58
N GLY A 95 6.62 -21.68 3.91
CA GLY A 95 5.28 -22.26 3.79
C GLY A 95 4.35 -22.00 4.95
N ARG A 96 4.72 -21.14 5.89
CA ARG A 96 3.87 -20.77 7.03
C ARG A 96 2.81 -19.78 6.62
N LEU A 97 1.63 -19.90 7.20
CA LEU A 97 0.59 -18.89 7.05
C LEU A 97 0.94 -17.67 7.89
N GLY A 98 0.79 -16.50 7.31
CA GLY A 98 0.97 -15.24 7.99
C GLY A 98 -0.22 -14.32 7.82
N SER A 99 -0.36 -13.37 8.72
CA SER A 99 -1.41 -12.35 8.67
C SER A 99 -0.82 -11.02 9.07
N SER A 100 -1.34 -9.97 8.47
CA SER A 100 -0.99 -8.61 8.85
C SER A 100 -2.21 -7.70 8.70
N ARG A 101 -2.08 -6.52 9.27
CA ARG A 101 -3.06 -5.45 9.10
C ARG A 101 -2.31 -4.23 8.62
N TYR A 102 -2.88 -3.50 7.67
CA TYR A 102 -2.22 -2.28 7.21
C TYR A 102 -3.19 -1.10 7.16
N THR A 103 -2.61 0.08 7.27
CA THR A 103 -3.28 1.36 7.08
C THR A 103 -2.40 2.17 6.14
N ASP A 104 -2.94 2.53 4.99
CA ASP A 104 -2.23 3.32 3.99
C ASP A 104 -2.95 4.64 3.80
N VAL A 105 -2.17 5.72 3.66
CA VAL A 105 -2.70 7.05 3.37
C VAL A 105 -2.30 7.42 1.94
N TRP A 106 -3.29 7.77 1.15
CA TRP A 106 -3.12 8.22 -0.22
C TRP A 106 -3.47 9.70 -0.31
N ALA A 107 -2.72 10.46 -1.11
CA ALA A 107 -2.98 11.87 -1.36
C ALA A 107 -3.13 12.09 -2.85
N ARG A 108 -4.12 12.91 -3.23
CA ARG A 108 -4.27 13.34 -4.63
C ARG A 108 -3.54 14.66 -4.79
N ARG A 109 -2.47 14.65 -5.58
CA ARG A 109 -1.66 15.82 -5.90
C ARG A 109 -1.53 15.92 -7.41
N SER A 110 -1.82 17.09 -7.96
CA SER A 110 -1.77 17.31 -9.40
C SER A 110 -2.60 16.28 -10.18
N GLY A 111 -3.77 15.98 -9.65
CA GLY A 111 -4.71 15.05 -10.28
C GLY A 111 -4.37 13.57 -10.16
N ARG A 112 -3.34 13.20 -9.42
CA ARG A 112 -2.92 11.79 -9.26
C ARG A 112 -2.91 11.38 -7.80
N TRP A 113 -3.43 10.18 -7.54
CA TRP A 113 -3.33 9.54 -6.24
C TRP A 113 -1.97 8.87 -6.10
N ARG A 114 -1.27 9.19 -5.01
CA ARG A 114 -0.02 8.51 -4.64
C ARG A 114 -0.02 8.24 -3.16
N ALA A 115 0.59 7.13 -2.76
CA ALA A 115 0.69 6.78 -1.35
C ALA A 115 1.70 7.71 -0.66
N VAL A 116 1.30 8.28 0.46
CA VAL A 116 2.17 9.17 1.27
C VAL A 116 2.60 8.52 2.57
N ALA A 117 1.86 7.53 3.05
CA ALA A 117 2.21 6.82 4.27
C ALA A 117 1.63 5.42 4.26
N ALA A 118 2.31 4.51 4.92
CA ALA A 118 1.83 3.17 5.16
C ALA A 118 2.28 2.69 6.53
N HIS A 119 1.46 1.86 7.15
CA HIS A 119 1.79 1.22 8.42
C HIS A 119 1.29 -0.21 8.35
N VAL A 120 2.19 -1.15 8.59
CA VAL A 120 1.84 -2.56 8.59
C VAL A 120 2.19 -3.18 9.94
N THR A 121 1.30 -4.01 10.47
CA THR A 121 1.51 -4.76 11.70
C THR A 121 1.22 -6.23 11.43
N ARG A 122 2.16 -7.10 11.75
CA ARG A 122 1.96 -8.56 11.70
C ARG A 122 1.41 -9.04 13.04
N TYR A 123 0.57 -10.07 12.96
CA TYR A 123 0.00 -10.68 14.16
C TYR A 123 -0.29 -12.16 13.95
#